data_c96ae8cc1163695423f1053cf7113425
#
_entry.id   c96ae8cc1163695423f1053cf7113425
#
_cell.length_a   1.000
_cell.length_b   1.000
_cell.length_c   1.000
_cell.angle_alpha   90.00
_cell.angle_beta   90.00
_cell.angle_gamma   90.00
#
_symmetry.space_group_name_H-M   'P 1'
#
loop_
_entity.id
_entity.type
_entity.pdbx_description
1 polymer ?
#
loop_
_entity_poly.entity_id
_entity_poly.type
_entity_poly.pdbx_seq_one_letter_code
_entity_poly.pdbx_strand_id
1 'polypeptide(L)'
;MRLPIIVSIDDDPQVLQAIQHDLRQQYRKAYRILATTSAREALESLPDLKKQGEEVALFLSDQRMPDMTGVEFLVEARKVFPNAKRALLTAYSDINAAVRAINEVQLDYYIAKPWDPPAEKLYPVLDDLLGDWQSNNRPPFDGLRLIGYQFSPQSHAVKDFLAGNLFPYQWHDIENDPTAQELLDLYGLDRSALPVVVLGEGETLVQPTLAELGEKLGLSPKASESLYDLAIIGAGPAGLAAAVYGGSEGLKTILIDRRGPGGQAGTSSRIENYLGFPNGLSGADLTRRALAQAQRFEVEFLAPQEVVSITSDGQYKHIRMADGSEVVARAIVLSTGVSYRQLDNESLEKYTGAGVYYGAATTEAYAFRGKPVYIVGGGNSAGQGAMYLSRTASEVFICVRRPDLSETMSQYLIDQINNTPNINVLGCTEVVAASGDQQLDCVTLENMDTHERRNVPACGVFIFIGAKPLTDWIALDIIKDPKGFIATGRDMGRYAEFRKVWRQKREPYLLETCSPGIFAAGDVRAGAMNRVASAVGEGAMAVSFVHKYLAEN
;
A
#
# COMPACT_ATOMS: atom_id res chain seq x y z
N MET A 1 -6.78 -18.85 -17.47
CA MET A 1 -6.44 -17.44 -17.82
C MET A 1 -5.75 -17.39 -19.16
N ARG A 2 -6.13 -16.45 -20.02
CA ARG A 2 -5.37 -16.17 -21.25
C ARG A 2 -4.09 -15.43 -20.88
N LEU A 3 -2.94 -15.84 -21.46
CA LEU A 3 -1.67 -15.18 -21.19
C LEU A 3 -1.68 -13.75 -21.80
N PRO A 4 -1.21 -12.74 -21.06
CA PRO A 4 -1.06 -11.40 -21.61
C PRO A 4 -0.07 -11.36 -22.77
N ILE A 5 -0.15 -10.31 -23.60
CA ILE A 5 0.52 -10.25 -24.87
C ILE A 5 1.72 -9.29 -24.80
N ILE A 6 2.84 -9.69 -25.38
CA ILE A 6 3.93 -8.80 -25.80
C ILE A 6 3.83 -8.66 -27.33
N VAL A 7 3.74 -7.43 -27.81
CA VAL A 7 3.69 -7.11 -29.24
C VAL A 7 5.04 -6.54 -29.67
N SER A 8 5.69 -7.16 -30.64
CA SER A 8 6.95 -6.68 -31.23
C SER A 8 6.75 -6.30 -32.68
N ILE A 9 7.32 -5.15 -33.10
CA ILE A 9 7.15 -4.60 -34.44
C ILE A 9 8.50 -4.10 -34.93
N ASP A 10 8.91 -4.59 -36.11
CA ASP A 10 10.13 -4.17 -36.78
C ASP A 10 9.97 -4.50 -38.26
N ASP A 11 10.20 -3.55 -39.16
CA ASP A 11 10.03 -3.71 -40.60
C ASP A 11 11.11 -4.61 -41.25
N ASP A 12 12.24 -4.81 -40.56
CA ASP A 12 13.25 -5.79 -40.95
C ASP A 12 12.87 -7.19 -40.43
N PRO A 13 12.52 -8.14 -41.33
CA PRO A 13 12.14 -9.49 -40.93
C PRO A 13 13.24 -10.24 -40.14
N GLN A 14 14.52 -9.93 -40.36
CA GLN A 14 15.62 -10.59 -39.68
C GLN A 14 15.72 -10.11 -38.22
N VAL A 15 15.59 -8.79 -38.03
CA VAL A 15 15.56 -8.19 -36.68
C VAL A 15 14.33 -8.66 -35.91
N LEU A 16 13.14 -8.66 -36.59
CA LEU A 16 11.91 -9.15 -35.96
C LEU A 16 12.01 -10.61 -35.57
N GLN A 17 12.63 -11.45 -36.36
CA GLN A 17 12.83 -12.86 -36.04
C GLN A 17 13.78 -13.05 -34.86
N ALA A 18 14.85 -12.25 -34.77
CA ALA A 18 15.81 -12.29 -33.67
C ALA A 18 15.14 -11.89 -32.35
N ILE A 19 14.44 -10.74 -32.33
CA ILE A 19 13.76 -10.29 -31.10
C ILE A 19 12.64 -11.25 -30.67
N GLN A 20 11.90 -11.82 -31.63
CA GLN A 20 10.86 -12.79 -31.36
C GLN A 20 11.43 -14.09 -30.77
N HIS A 21 12.61 -14.51 -31.24
CA HIS A 21 13.32 -15.66 -30.69
C HIS A 21 13.68 -15.43 -29.23
N ASP A 22 14.31 -14.30 -28.91
CA ASP A 22 14.73 -13.94 -27.56
C ASP A 22 13.52 -13.80 -26.62
N LEU A 23 12.46 -13.10 -27.05
CA LEU A 23 11.23 -12.98 -26.28
C LEU A 23 10.58 -14.33 -25.98
N ARG A 24 10.51 -15.24 -26.97
CA ARG A 24 9.95 -16.57 -26.77
C ARG A 24 10.82 -17.43 -25.84
N GLN A 25 12.13 -17.33 -25.94
CA GLN A 25 13.04 -18.07 -25.09
C GLN A 25 12.80 -17.74 -23.61
N GLN A 26 12.65 -16.46 -23.28
CA GLN A 26 12.53 -15.99 -21.90
C GLN A 26 11.07 -15.97 -21.41
N TYR A 27 10.12 -15.51 -22.21
CA TYR A 27 8.79 -15.10 -21.73
C TYR A 27 7.63 -15.99 -22.15
N ARG A 28 7.81 -17.01 -23.04
CA ARG A 28 6.71 -17.83 -23.59
C ARG A 28 5.83 -18.53 -22.55
N LYS A 29 6.32 -18.74 -21.33
CA LYS A 29 5.57 -19.40 -20.25
C LYS A 29 4.55 -18.46 -19.59
N ALA A 30 4.85 -17.15 -19.59
CA ALA A 30 4.06 -16.14 -18.92
C ALA A 30 3.35 -15.17 -19.88
N TYR A 31 3.80 -15.10 -21.13
CA TYR A 31 3.28 -14.17 -22.14
C TYR A 31 3.12 -14.82 -23.50
N ARG A 32 2.11 -14.37 -24.25
CA ARG A 32 1.94 -14.68 -25.68
C ARG A 32 2.69 -13.63 -26.50
N ILE A 33 3.55 -14.05 -27.41
CA ILE A 33 4.37 -13.16 -28.23
C ILE A 33 3.72 -13.01 -29.61
N LEU A 34 3.31 -11.80 -29.94
CA LEU A 34 2.86 -11.41 -31.28
C LEU A 34 3.94 -10.56 -31.93
N ALA A 35 4.18 -10.79 -33.23
CA ALA A 35 5.19 -10.07 -34.01
C ALA A 35 4.65 -9.79 -35.40
N THR A 36 4.85 -8.56 -35.90
CA THR A 36 4.49 -8.14 -37.23
C THR A 36 5.52 -7.17 -37.79
N THR A 37 5.66 -7.18 -39.14
CA THR A 37 6.54 -6.23 -39.86
C THR A 37 5.84 -4.91 -40.20
N SER A 38 4.54 -4.80 -39.93
CA SER A 38 3.73 -3.61 -40.25
C SER A 38 3.11 -3.00 -39.01
N ALA A 39 3.47 -1.77 -38.70
CA ALA A 39 2.87 -1.00 -37.63
C ALA A 39 1.38 -0.72 -37.90
N ARG A 40 0.98 -0.56 -39.14
CA ARG A 40 -0.42 -0.36 -39.53
C ARG A 40 -1.26 -1.61 -39.27
N GLU A 41 -0.78 -2.78 -39.70
CA GLU A 41 -1.45 -4.06 -39.43
C GLU A 41 -1.60 -4.30 -37.92
N ALA A 42 -0.56 -3.98 -37.12
CA ALA A 42 -0.63 -4.04 -35.68
C ALA A 42 -1.77 -3.16 -35.14
N LEU A 43 -1.84 -1.87 -35.52
CA LEU A 43 -2.87 -0.94 -35.06
C LEU A 43 -4.28 -1.39 -35.47
N GLU A 44 -4.48 -1.92 -36.66
CA GLU A 44 -5.77 -2.44 -37.11
C GLU A 44 -6.25 -3.64 -36.26
N SER A 45 -5.34 -4.44 -35.74
CA SER A 45 -5.64 -5.62 -34.92
C SER A 45 -5.94 -5.29 -33.44
N LEU A 46 -5.41 -4.17 -32.89
CA LEU A 46 -5.55 -3.82 -31.47
C LEU A 46 -6.99 -3.68 -30.99
N PRO A 47 -7.94 -3.04 -31.72
CA PRO A 47 -9.34 -2.96 -31.29
C PRO A 47 -10.01 -4.33 -31.16
N ASP A 48 -9.67 -5.27 -32.03
CA ASP A 48 -10.23 -6.61 -31.98
C ASP A 48 -9.67 -7.44 -30.84
N LEU A 49 -8.36 -7.31 -30.53
CA LEU A 49 -7.78 -7.89 -29.33
C LEU A 49 -8.49 -7.36 -28.07
N LYS A 50 -8.75 -6.06 -28.01
CA LYS A 50 -9.47 -5.46 -26.87
C LYS A 50 -10.91 -5.94 -26.75
N LYS A 51 -11.65 -6.07 -27.88
CA LYS A 51 -13.02 -6.64 -27.86
C LYS A 51 -13.05 -8.10 -27.39
N GLN A 52 -11.96 -8.85 -27.64
CA GLN A 52 -11.84 -10.25 -27.21
C GLN A 52 -11.42 -10.37 -25.72
N GLY A 53 -11.25 -9.25 -25.02
CA GLY A 53 -10.80 -9.23 -23.62
C GLY A 53 -9.33 -9.60 -23.44
N GLU A 54 -8.51 -9.45 -24.49
CA GLU A 54 -7.07 -9.70 -24.42
C GLU A 54 -6.36 -8.50 -23.78
N GLU A 55 -5.29 -8.76 -23.05
CA GLU A 55 -4.47 -7.73 -22.40
C GLU A 55 -3.09 -7.66 -23.05
N VAL A 56 -2.66 -6.45 -23.40
CA VAL A 56 -1.30 -6.20 -23.88
C VAL A 56 -0.45 -5.67 -22.73
N ALA A 57 0.63 -6.38 -22.43
CA ALA A 57 1.57 -6.00 -21.37
C ALA A 57 2.64 -5.02 -21.86
N LEU A 58 3.15 -5.24 -23.08
CA LEU A 58 4.26 -4.47 -23.63
C LEU A 58 4.14 -4.34 -25.13
N PHE A 59 4.35 -3.12 -25.62
CA PHE A 59 4.69 -2.83 -27.01
C PHE A 59 6.18 -2.57 -27.14
N LEU A 60 6.81 -3.29 -28.04
CA LEU A 60 8.23 -3.15 -28.40
C LEU A 60 8.32 -2.84 -29.89
N SER A 61 8.61 -1.61 -30.27
CA SER A 61 8.56 -1.13 -31.65
C SER A 61 9.91 -0.61 -32.13
N ASP A 62 10.29 -0.93 -33.36
CA ASP A 62 11.36 -0.18 -34.00
C ASP A 62 10.96 1.29 -34.21
N GLN A 63 11.94 2.17 -34.23
CA GLN A 63 11.73 3.60 -34.46
C GLN A 63 11.53 3.96 -35.92
N ARG A 64 12.24 3.31 -36.84
CA ARG A 64 12.24 3.66 -38.26
C ARG A 64 11.51 2.61 -39.10
N MET A 65 10.25 2.81 -39.32
CA MET A 65 9.43 1.94 -40.19
C MET A 65 8.86 2.73 -41.38
N PRO A 66 8.63 2.12 -42.53
CA PRO A 66 8.23 2.82 -43.78
C PRO A 66 6.90 3.56 -43.67
N ASP A 67 5.90 2.97 -43.02
CA ASP A 67 4.52 3.48 -42.97
C ASP A 67 4.26 4.51 -41.88
N MET A 68 4.92 4.35 -40.75
CA MET A 68 4.85 5.26 -39.59
C MET A 68 6.02 5.00 -38.66
N THR A 69 6.42 6.01 -37.90
CA THR A 69 7.47 5.86 -36.90
C THR A 69 6.97 5.05 -35.69
N GLY A 70 7.90 4.41 -34.96
CA GLY A 70 7.55 3.69 -33.74
C GLY A 70 6.88 4.59 -32.69
N VAL A 71 7.29 5.86 -32.63
CA VAL A 71 6.65 6.87 -31.76
C VAL A 71 5.19 7.07 -32.12
N GLU A 72 4.88 7.30 -33.41
CA GLU A 72 3.50 7.47 -33.91
C GLU A 72 2.65 6.23 -33.61
N PHE A 73 3.22 5.04 -33.85
CA PHE A 73 2.57 3.78 -33.51
C PHE A 73 2.22 3.72 -32.00
N LEU A 74 3.17 4.00 -31.11
CA LEU A 74 2.98 3.92 -29.67
C LEU A 74 1.96 4.95 -29.16
N VAL A 75 1.85 6.14 -29.78
CA VAL A 75 0.79 7.12 -29.49
C VAL A 75 -0.59 6.53 -29.73
N GLU A 76 -0.79 5.91 -30.89
CA GLU A 76 -2.08 5.33 -31.26
C GLU A 76 -2.39 4.07 -30.46
N ALA A 77 -1.40 3.19 -30.25
CA ALA A 77 -1.53 1.98 -29.44
C ALA A 77 -1.93 2.30 -27.99
N ARG A 78 -1.41 3.39 -27.42
CA ARG A 78 -1.77 3.87 -26.07
C ARG A 78 -3.26 4.20 -25.94
N LYS A 79 -3.91 4.72 -27.00
CA LYS A 79 -5.35 5.03 -26.96
C LYS A 79 -6.19 3.76 -26.75
N VAL A 80 -5.70 2.62 -27.26
CA VAL A 80 -6.39 1.33 -27.14
C VAL A 80 -6.01 0.61 -25.86
N PHE A 81 -4.71 0.55 -25.53
CA PHE A 81 -4.16 -0.10 -24.35
C PHE A 81 -3.34 0.88 -23.50
N PRO A 82 -3.98 1.75 -22.71
CA PRO A 82 -3.30 2.83 -21.96
C PRO A 82 -2.32 2.33 -20.90
N ASN A 83 -2.55 1.13 -20.37
CA ASN A 83 -1.74 0.53 -19.30
C ASN A 83 -0.56 -0.30 -19.84
N ALA A 84 -0.52 -0.63 -21.12
CA ALA A 84 0.58 -1.36 -21.71
C ALA A 84 1.88 -0.56 -21.62
N LYS A 85 2.98 -1.22 -21.31
CA LYS A 85 4.31 -0.62 -21.35
C LYS A 85 4.76 -0.39 -22.81
N ARG A 86 5.58 0.63 -23.01
CA ARG A 86 6.01 1.09 -24.33
C ARG A 86 7.50 1.23 -24.36
N ALA A 87 8.14 0.41 -25.18
CA ALA A 87 9.58 0.47 -25.41
C ALA A 87 9.89 0.64 -26.90
N LEU A 88 10.89 1.44 -27.21
CA LEU A 88 11.43 1.61 -28.55
C LEU A 88 12.72 0.84 -28.73
N LEU A 89 12.87 0.16 -29.87
CA LEU A 89 14.15 -0.33 -30.39
C LEU A 89 14.74 0.76 -31.28
N THR A 90 15.96 1.22 -31.02
CA THR A 90 16.53 2.33 -31.76
C THR A 90 18.01 2.14 -32.06
N ALA A 91 18.46 2.62 -33.23
CA ALA A 91 19.88 2.75 -33.50
C ALA A 91 20.48 3.96 -32.75
N TYR A 92 21.75 3.91 -32.44
CA TYR A 92 22.46 4.93 -31.63
C TYR A 92 22.34 6.37 -32.19
N SER A 93 22.06 6.52 -33.49
CA SER A 93 21.88 7.81 -34.19
C SER A 93 20.56 8.53 -33.87
N ASP A 94 19.58 7.87 -33.25
CA ASP A 94 18.21 8.38 -33.13
C ASP A 94 17.80 8.76 -31.71
N ILE A 95 18.77 8.86 -30.78
CA ILE A 95 18.54 9.21 -29.38
C ILE A 95 17.78 10.54 -29.25
N ASN A 96 18.03 11.52 -30.10
CA ASN A 96 17.31 12.81 -30.07
C ASN A 96 15.83 12.71 -30.46
N ALA A 97 15.44 11.72 -31.24
CA ALA A 97 14.04 11.41 -31.56
C ALA A 97 13.38 10.70 -30.36
N ALA A 98 14.10 9.79 -29.70
CA ALA A 98 13.65 9.11 -28.49
C ALA A 98 13.41 10.10 -27.32
N VAL A 99 14.25 11.10 -27.13
CA VAL A 99 14.09 12.15 -26.11
C VAL A 99 12.82 12.98 -26.32
N ARG A 100 12.46 13.30 -27.57
CA ARG A 100 11.17 13.95 -27.88
C ARG A 100 9.98 13.04 -27.60
N ALA A 101 10.13 11.75 -27.89
CA ALA A 101 9.09 10.74 -27.66
C ALA A 101 8.77 10.54 -26.17
N ILE A 102 9.73 10.72 -25.27
CA ILE A 102 9.50 10.60 -23.82
C ILE A 102 8.40 11.56 -23.33
N ASN A 103 8.35 12.77 -23.86
CA ASN A 103 7.37 13.78 -23.46
C ASN A 103 5.99 13.62 -24.13
N GLU A 104 5.95 13.15 -25.38
CA GLU A 104 4.70 13.05 -26.15
C GLU A 104 3.97 11.73 -25.94
N VAL A 105 4.71 10.62 -25.82
CA VAL A 105 4.16 9.25 -25.77
C VAL A 105 4.12 8.68 -24.37
N GLN A 106 4.81 9.31 -23.37
CA GLN A 106 5.14 8.68 -22.09
C GLN A 106 5.82 7.32 -22.32
N LEU A 107 6.88 7.34 -23.12
CA LEU A 107 7.70 6.18 -23.38
C LEU A 107 8.29 5.66 -22.06
N ASP A 108 8.15 4.37 -21.80
CA ASP A 108 8.68 3.77 -20.57
C ASP A 108 10.18 3.50 -20.68
N TYR A 109 10.65 3.06 -21.87
CA TYR A 109 12.08 2.81 -22.12
C TYR A 109 12.47 2.84 -23.60
N TYR A 110 13.76 2.97 -23.87
CA TYR A 110 14.35 2.73 -25.19
C TYR A 110 15.53 1.77 -25.09
N ILE A 111 15.63 0.84 -26.04
CA ILE A 111 16.66 -0.20 -26.09
C ILE A 111 17.50 0.05 -27.35
N ALA A 112 18.80 0.15 -27.17
CA ALA A 112 19.73 0.36 -28.29
C ALA A 112 19.96 -0.95 -29.07
N LYS A 113 19.90 -0.87 -30.42
CA LYS A 113 20.33 -1.95 -31.32
C LYS A 113 21.86 -1.88 -31.48
N PRO A 114 22.59 -3.02 -31.44
CA PRO A 114 22.14 -4.37 -31.13
C PRO A 114 22.02 -4.59 -29.59
N TRP A 115 21.06 -5.39 -29.19
CA TRP A 115 20.83 -5.76 -27.77
C TRP A 115 21.59 -7.03 -27.34
N ASP A 116 22.59 -7.46 -28.10
CA ASP A 116 23.40 -8.63 -27.79
C ASP A 116 24.48 -8.31 -26.73
N PRO A 117 24.69 -9.12 -25.69
CA PRO A 117 23.91 -10.30 -25.31
C PRO A 117 22.56 -9.91 -24.66
N PRO A 118 21.44 -10.63 -25.00
CA PRO A 118 20.12 -10.29 -24.48
C PRO A 118 20.00 -10.37 -22.96
N ALA A 119 20.74 -11.27 -22.32
CA ALA A 119 20.77 -11.42 -20.87
C ALA A 119 21.26 -10.16 -20.11
N GLU A 120 22.07 -9.32 -20.75
CA GLU A 120 22.62 -8.11 -20.14
C GLU A 120 21.87 -6.84 -20.55
N LYS A 121 21.38 -6.78 -21.81
CA LYS A 121 20.89 -5.53 -22.40
C LYS A 121 19.38 -5.51 -22.64
N LEU A 122 18.75 -6.69 -22.82
CA LEU A 122 17.32 -6.80 -23.14
C LEU A 122 16.51 -7.24 -21.94
N TYR A 123 16.81 -8.43 -21.40
CA TYR A 123 15.98 -9.04 -20.36
C TYR A 123 15.87 -8.22 -19.09
N PRO A 124 16.92 -7.59 -18.53
CA PRO A 124 16.77 -6.79 -17.32
C PRO A 124 15.81 -5.61 -17.49
N VAL A 125 15.82 -4.98 -18.67
CA VAL A 125 14.90 -3.88 -18.99
C VAL A 125 13.46 -4.39 -19.14
N LEU A 126 13.27 -5.48 -19.87
CA LEU A 126 11.94 -6.05 -20.07
C LEU A 126 11.36 -6.64 -18.80
N ASP A 127 12.18 -7.27 -17.95
CA ASP A 127 11.77 -7.79 -16.65
C ASP A 127 11.26 -6.66 -15.74
N ASP A 128 11.95 -5.52 -15.72
CA ASP A 128 11.53 -4.34 -14.97
C ASP A 128 10.20 -3.77 -15.50
N LEU A 129 10.08 -3.59 -16.81
CA LEU A 129 8.85 -3.10 -17.44
C LEU A 129 7.66 -4.04 -17.25
N LEU A 130 7.87 -5.34 -17.42
CA LEU A 130 6.83 -6.35 -17.26
C LEU A 130 6.45 -6.52 -15.79
N GLY A 131 7.42 -6.45 -14.87
CA GLY A 131 7.17 -6.43 -13.42
C GLY A 131 6.35 -5.22 -13.00
N ASP A 132 6.68 -4.05 -13.52
CA ASP A 132 5.91 -2.83 -13.28
C ASP A 132 4.50 -2.91 -13.88
N TRP A 133 4.37 -3.48 -15.10
CA TRP A 133 3.07 -3.73 -15.69
C TRP A 133 2.22 -4.71 -14.86
N GLN A 134 2.78 -5.85 -14.44
CA GLN A 134 2.09 -6.82 -13.58
C GLN A 134 1.63 -6.19 -12.27
N SER A 135 2.46 -5.33 -11.67
CA SER A 135 2.13 -4.63 -10.44
C SER A 135 0.97 -3.64 -10.59
N ASN A 136 0.77 -3.09 -11.79
CA ASN A 136 -0.25 -2.08 -12.10
C ASN A 136 -1.44 -2.63 -12.89
N ASN A 137 -1.29 -3.79 -13.53
CA ASN A 137 -2.35 -4.37 -14.34
C ASN A 137 -3.36 -5.10 -13.46
N ARG A 138 -4.59 -4.63 -13.50
CA ARG A 138 -5.73 -5.34 -12.92
C ARG A 138 -6.32 -6.22 -14.01
N PRO A 139 -6.18 -7.55 -13.95
CA PRO A 139 -6.85 -8.44 -14.90
C PRO A 139 -8.37 -8.16 -14.90
N PRO A 140 -9.09 -8.42 -16.01
CA PRO A 140 -10.55 -8.33 -16.01
C PRO A 140 -11.08 -9.12 -14.83
N PHE A 141 -11.95 -8.50 -14.06
CA PHE A 141 -12.30 -8.88 -12.71
C PHE A 141 -13.05 -10.22 -12.65
N ASP A 142 -12.30 -11.30 -12.59
CA ASP A 142 -12.78 -12.64 -12.21
C ASP A 142 -12.63 -12.84 -10.68
N GLY A 143 -12.62 -11.72 -9.96
CA GLY A 143 -12.16 -11.61 -8.59
C GLY A 143 -13.27 -11.63 -7.56
N LEU A 144 -12.88 -11.21 -6.35
CA LEU A 144 -13.74 -11.18 -5.17
C LEU A 144 -14.90 -10.20 -5.34
N ARG A 145 -16.12 -10.62 -5.06
CA ARG A 145 -17.25 -9.70 -4.91
C ARG A 145 -17.62 -9.65 -3.44
N LEU A 146 -17.80 -8.45 -2.92
CA LEU A 146 -18.24 -8.23 -1.55
C LEU A 146 -19.61 -7.58 -1.59
N ILE A 147 -20.59 -8.27 -1.01
CA ILE A 147 -21.99 -7.82 -0.91
C ILE A 147 -22.25 -7.46 0.55
N GLY A 148 -22.81 -6.30 0.82
CA GLY A 148 -23.08 -5.89 2.20
C GLY A 148 -23.81 -4.55 2.29
N TYR A 149 -23.99 -4.09 3.52
CA TYR A 149 -24.51 -2.76 3.79
C TYR A 149 -23.35 -1.75 3.82
N GLN A 150 -23.54 -0.59 3.18
CA GLN A 150 -22.52 0.46 3.09
C GLN A 150 -22.04 0.94 4.48
N PHE A 151 -22.96 1.06 5.41
CA PHE A 151 -22.69 1.56 6.77
C PHE A 151 -22.74 0.44 7.82
N SER A 152 -22.24 -0.74 7.48
CA SER A 152 -22.06 -1.85 8.42
C SER A 152 -20.62 -1.94 8.91
N PRO A 153 -20.34 -1.97 10.22
CA PRO A 153 -19.00 -2.19 10.76
C PRO A 153 -18.34 -3.47 10.25
N GLN A 154 -19.10 -4.54 10.05
CA GLN A 154 -18.58 -5.81 9.51
C GLN A 154 -18.20 -5.67 8.04
N SER A 155 -19.07 -5.06 7.20
CA SER A 155 -18.72 -4.78 5.81
C SER A 155 -17.48 -3.89 5.70
N HIS A 156 -17.37 -2.89 6.57
CA HIS A 156 -16.20 -2.01 6.64
C HIS A 156 -14.93 -2.80 7.00
N ALA A 157 -14.98 -3.67 8.01
CA ALA A 157 -13.84 -4.50 8.40
C ALA A 157 -13.35 -5.40 7.26
N VAL A 158 -14.27 -6.02 6.50
CA VAL A 158 -13.93 -6.84 5.33
C VAL A 158 -13.35 -5.98 4.19
N LYS A 159 -13.93 -4.82 3.90
CA LYS A 159 -13.38 -3.86 2.91
C LYS A 159 -11.96 -3.45 3.25
N ASP A 160 -11.73 -3.05 4.50
CA ASP A 160 -10.40 -2.65 4.99
C ASP A 160 -9.40 -3.80 4.91
N PHE A 161 -9.82 -5.02 5.26
CA PHE A 161 -8.97 -6.20 5.16
C PHE A 161 -8.55 -6.50 3.72
N LEU A 162 -9.52 -6.53 2.79
CA LEU A 162 -9.26 -6.80 1.38
C LEU A 162 -8.36 -5.72 0.77
N ALA A 163 -8.68 -4.45 1.01
CA ALA A 163 -7.87 -3.33 0.53
C ALA A 163 -6.47 -3.31 1.14
N GLY A 164 -6.37 -3.55 2.45
CA GLY A 164 -5.10 -3.60 3.19
C GLY A 164 -4.18 -4.74 2.75
N ASN A 165 -4.75 -5.87 2.34
CA ASN A 165 -4.00 -7.00 1.80
C ASN A 165 -3.88 -6.98 0.26
N LEU A 166 -4.23 -5.87 -0.38
CA LEU A 166 -4.10 -5.63 -1.82
C LEU A 166 -4.94 -6.58 -2.69
N PHE A 167 -5.99 -7.18 -2.14
CA PHE A 167 -6.94 -7.96 -2.89
C PHE A 167 -7.94 -7.04 -3.60
N PRO A 168 -7.98 -7.02 -4.93
CA PRO A 168 -9.00 -6.29 -5.65
C PRO A 168 -10.35 -6.95 -5.43
N TYR A 169 -11.38 -6.16 -5.15
CA TYR A 169 -12.75 -6.63 -5.00
C TYR A 169 -13.75 -5.67 -5.65
N GLN A 170 -14.89 -6.19 -6.04
CA GLN A 170 -16.02 -5.40 -6.47
C GLN A 170 -17.02 -5.29 -5.31
N TRP A 171 -17.34 -4.04 -4.94
CA TRP A 171 -18.31 -3.74 -3.90
C TRP A 171 -19.72 -3.66 -4.46
N HIS A 172 -20.65 -4.36 -3.83
CA HIS A 172 -22.08 -4.35 -4.13
C HIS A 172 -22.86 -3.93 -2.87
N ASP A 173 -23.39 -2.72 -2.89
CA ASP A 173 -24.20 -2.19 -1.82
C ASP A 173 -25.65 -2.70 -1.96
N ILE A 174 -26.12 -3.50 -0.99
CA ILE A 174 -27.43 -4.14 -1.03
C ILE A 174 -28.60 -3.13 -1.02
N GLU A 175 -28.35 -1.89 -0.62
CA GLU A 175 -29.37 -0.85 -0.57
C GLU A 175 -29.47 -0.06 -1.88
N ASN A 176 -28.37 0.08 -2.62
CA ASN A 176 -28.26 0.98 -3.76
C ASN A 176 -27.86 0.28 -5.08
N ASP A 177 -27.44 -0.98 -5.05
CA ASP A 177 -27.04 -1.74 -6.23
C ASP A 177 -28.01 -2.92 -6.48
N PRO A 178 -28.85 -2.86 -7.52
CA PRO A 178 -29.75 -3.95 -7.87
C PRO A 178 -29.02 -5.29 -8.09
N THR A 179 -27.79 -5.26 -8.61
CA THR A 179 -26.98 -6.45 -8.84
C THR A 179 -26.65 -7.18 -7.53
N ALA A 180 -26.62 -6.47 -6.40
CA ALA A 180 -26.35 -7.07 -5.10
C ALA A 180 -27.44 -8.09 -4.71
N GLN A 181 -28.72 -7.77 -4.93
CA GLN A 181 -29.82 -8.69 -4.64
C GLN A 181 -29.82 -9.87 -5.60
N GLU A 182 -29.57 -9.63 -6.90
CA GLU A 182 -29.47 -10.71 -7.91
C GLU A 182 -28.35 -11.71 -7.56
N LEU A 183 -27.22 -11.22 -7.05
CA LEU A 183 -26.12 -12.08 -6.60
C LEU A 183 -26.52 -12.90 -5.36
N LEU A 184 -27.17 -12.32 -4.36
CA LEU A 184 -27.66 -13.08 -3.21
C LEU A 184 -28.62 -14.20 -3.63
N ASP A 185 -29.58 -13.86 -4.48
CA ASP A 185 -30.57 -14.82 -5.00
C ASP A 185 -29.91 -15.97 -5.79
N LEU A 186 -28.87 -15.64 -6.60
CA LEU A 186 -28.10 -16.64 -7.36
C LEU A 186 -27.41 -17.67 -6.45
N TYR A 187 -26.94 -17.24 -5.28
CA TYR A 187 -26.28 -18.12 -4.31
C TYR A 187 -27.25 -18.69 -3.25
N GLY A 188 -28.56 -18.42 -3.36
CA GLY A 188 -29.56 -18.88 -2.41
C GLY A 188 -29.44 -18.28 -1.01
N LEU A 189 -28.91 -17.07 -0.92
CA LEU A 189 -28.65 -16.32 0.33
C LEU A 189 -29.68 -15.19 0.48
N ASP A 190 -29.93 -14.80 1.72
CA ASP A 190 -30.77 -13.65 2.04
C ASP A 190 -29.94 -12.52 2.72
N ARG A 191 -30.59 -11.41 3.03
CA ARG A 191 -29.94 -10.25 3.64
C ARG A 191 -29.39 -10.49 5.04
N SER A 192 -29.83 -11.54 5.73
CA SER A 192 -29.29 -11.90 7.06
C SER A 192 -27.89 -12.51 6.99
N ALA A 193 -27.47 -12.98 5.79
CA ALA A 193 -26.16 -13.54 5.53
C ALA A 193 -25.06 -12.47 5.36
N LEU A 194 -25.41 -11.18 5.24
CA LEU A 194 -24.45 -10.10 4.95
C LEU A 194 -23.50 -9.80 6.11
N PRO A 195 -22.23 -9.42 5.85
CA PRO A 195 -21.60 -9.34 4.53
C PRO A 195 -21.26 -10.72 3.93
N VAL A 196 -21.37 -10.83 2.60
CA VAL A 196 -21.00 -12.04 1.84
C VAL A 196 -19.82 -11.72 0.94
N VAL A 197 -18.77 -12.55 0.98
CA VAL A 197 -17.66 -12.52 0.03
C VAL A 197 -17.81 -13.68 -0.93
N VAL A 198 -17.92 -13.37 -2.23
CA VAL A 198 -17.92 -14.36 -3.30
C VAL A 198 -16.51 -14.45 -3.86
N LEU A 199 -15.92 -15.65 -3.80
CA LEU A 199 -14.60 -15.96 -4.34
C LEU A 199 -14.67 -16.23 -5.86
N GLY A 200 -13.53 -16.14 -6.55
CA GLY A 200 -13.46 -16.24 -8.02
C GLY A 200 -14.03 -17.54 -8.64
N GLU A 201 -14.14 -18.62 -7.87
CA GLU A 201 -14.73 -19.88 -8.31
C GLU A 201 -16.23 -20.01 -7.93
N GLY A 202 -16.84 -18.95 -7.40
CA GLY A 202 -18.24 -18.94 -6.98
C GLY A 202 -18.50 -19.49 -5.57
N GLU A 203 -17.45 -19.86 -4.83
CA GLU A 203 -17.56 -20.17 -3.40
C GLU A 203 -17.96 -18.91 -2.63
N THR A 204 -18.85 -19.04 -1.66
CA THR A 204 -19.34 -17.92 -0.85
C THR A 204 -18.91 -18.06 0.61
N LEU A 205 -18.44 -16.97 1.19
CA LEU A 205 -18.16 -16.85 2.61
C LEU A 205 -19.21 -15.93 3.23
N VAL A 206 -19.98 -16.45 4.17
CA VAL A 206 -21.06 -15.73 4.86
C VAL A 206 -20.52 -15.17 6.16
N GLN A 207 -20.58 -13.87 6.35
CA GLN A 207 -20.08 -13.17 7.54
C GLN A 207 -18.69 -13.66 7.98
N PRO A 208 -17.69 -13.71 7.04
CA PRO A 208 -16.41 -14.33 7.34
C PRO A 208 -15.68 -13.57 8.44
N THR A 209 -15.00 -14.31 9.29
CA THR A 209 -13.93 -13.73 10.11
C THR A 209 -12.75 -13.35 9.21
N LEU A 210 -11.93 -12.39 9.63
CA LEU A 210 -10.77 -11.98 8.85
C LEU A 210 -9.74 -13.11 8.70
N ALA A 211 -9.68 -14.03 9.68
CA ALA A 211 -8.81 -15.21 9.64
C ALA A 211 -9.28 -16.21 8.57
N GLU A 212 -10.56 -16.55 8.54
CA GLU A 212 -11.15 -17.43 7.51
C GLU A 212 -10.97 -16.85 6.11
N LEU A 213 -11.21 -15.54 5.97
CA LEU A 213 -11.02 -14.85 4.70
C LEU A 213 -9.55 -14.89 4.26
N GLY A 214 -8.61 -14.69 5.19
CA GLY A 214 -7.18 -14.78 4.92
C GLY A 214 -6.76 -16.18 4.46
N GLU A 215 -7.22 -17.23 5.13
CA GLU A 215 -6.94 -18.62 4.76
C GLU A 215 -7.46 -18.93 3.34
N LYS A 216 -8.70 -18.54 3.03
CA LYS A 216 -9.31 -18.75 1.72
C LYS A 216 -8.63 -17.97 0.59
N LEU A 217 -8.04 -16.83 0.91
CA LEU A 217 -7.29 -16.00 -0.03
C LEU A 217 -5.83 -16.41 -0.17
N GLY A 218 -5.41 -17.52 0.48
CA GLY A 218 -4.07 -18.05 0.37
C GLY A 218 -3.02 -17.24 1.12
N LEU A 219 -3.46 -16.41 2.08
CA LEU A 219 -2.54 -15.79 3.04
C LEU A 219 -2.03 -16.90 3.97
N SER A 220 -0.70 -17.03 4.04
CA SER A 220 -0.08 -18.13 4.78
C SER A 220 -0.13 -17.86 6.29
N PRO A 221 -0.89 -18.60 7.08
CA PRO A 221 -0.98 -18.37 8.52
C PRO A 221 0.17 -19.00 9.32
N LYS A 222 1.06 -19.80 8.70
CA LYS A 222 2.11 -20.55 9.39
C LYS A 222 3.47 -20.38 8.75
N ALA A 223 4.49 -20.17 9.59
CA ALA A 223 5.88 -20.10 9.19
C ALA A 223 6.34 -21.45 8.61
N SER A 224 7.09 -21.41 7.51
CA SER A 224 7.60 -22.59 6.81
C SER A 224 8.89 -23.13 7.43
N GLU A 225 9.65 -22.28 8.11
CA GLU A 225 10.95 -22.59 8.65
C GLU A 225 10.96 -22.67 10.18
N SER A 226 11.88 -23.47 10.73
CA SER A 226 12.06 -23.59 12.17
C SER A 226 12.89 -22.46 12.79
N LEU A 227 13.75 -21.81 11.98
CA LEU A 227 14.63 -20.74 12.43
C LEU A 227 14.90 -19.74 11.31
N TYR A 228 14.80 -18.46 11.64
CA TYR A 228 15.12 -17.33 10.77
C TYR A 228 16.34 -16.55 11.29
N ASP A 229 17.10 -15.95 10.38
CA ASP A 229 18.14 -15.00 10.77
C ASP A 229 17.51 -13.68 11.26
N LEU A 230 16.41 -13.27 10.60
CA LEU A 230 15.71 -12.02 10.87
C LEU A 230 14.20 -12.22 10.86
N ALA A 231 13.54 -11.82 11.95
CA ALA A 231 12.10 -11.62 11.98
C ALA A 231 11.78 -10.11 12.02
N ILE A 232 10.83 -9.70 11.19
CA ILE A 232 10.38 -8.31 11.11
C ILE A 232 8.92 -8.28 11.56
N ILE A 233 8.60 -7.45 12.55
CA ILE A 233 7.25 -7.35 13.10
C ILE A 233 6.65 -6.00 12.71
N GLY A 234 5.66 -6.04 11.82
CA GLY A 234 5.02 -4.89 11.19
C GLY A 234 5.46 -4.69 9.74
N ALA A 235 4.52 -4.79 8.80
CA ALA A 235 4.74 -4.66 7.35
C ALA A 235 4.44 -3.23 6.83
N GLY A 236 4.65 -2.21 7.64
CA GLY A 236 4.68 -0.80 7.19
C GLY A 236 5.93 -0.50 6.36
N PRO A 237 6.15 0.77 5.92
CA PRO A 237 7.30 1.13 5.09
C PRO A 237 8.66 0.75 5.67
N ALA A 238 8.85 0.86 6.99
CA ALA A 238 10.09 0.43 7.64
C ALA A 238 10.29 -1.09 7.57
N GLY A 239 9.24 -1.86 7.85
CA GLY A 239 9.29 -3.32 7.80
C GLY A 239 9.46 -3.85 6.39
N LEU A 240 8.76 -3.30 5.41
CA LEU A 240 8.93 -3.67 4.00
C LEU A 240 10.35 -3.37 3.50
N ALA A 241 10.92 -2.22 3.87
CA ALA A 241 12.31 -1.91 3.55
C ALA A 241 13.28 -2.90 4.21
N ALA A 242 13.10 -3.18 5.51
CA ALA A 242 13.91 -4.18 6.22
C ALA A 242 13.78 -5.57 5.57
N ALA A 243 12.59 -5.94 5.10
CA ALA A 243 12.34 -7.20 4.41
C ALA A 243 13.11 -7.28 3.07
N VAL A 244 13.02 -6.23 2.24
CA VAL A 244 13.76 -6.16 0.97
C VAL A 244 15.26 -6.27 1.21
N TYR A 245 15.81 -5.50 2.14
CA TYR A 245 17.26 -5.54 2.42
C TYR A 245 17.67 -6.87 3.07
N GLY A 246 16.91 -7.38 4.04
CA GLY A 246 17.18 -8.69 4.66
C GLY A 246 17.26 -9.81 3.64
N GLY A 247 16.24 -9.93 2.77
CA GLY A 247 16.22 -10.95 1.72
C GLY A 247 17.32 -10.74 0.67
N SER A 248 17.50 -9.50 0.17
CA SER A 248 18.51 -9.21 -0.87
C SER A 248 19.95 -9.39 -0.39
N GLU A 249 20.20 -9.27 0.91
CA GLU A 249 21.51 -9.48 1.53
C GLU A 249 21.69 -10.93 2.07
N GLY A 250 20.76 -11.84 1.74
CA GLY A 250 20.88 -13.27 1.97
C GLY A 250 20.50 -13.74 3.38
N LEU A 251 19.81 -12.91 4.18
CA LEU A 251 19.27 -13.36 5.45
C LEU A 251 17.96 -14.13 5.23
N LYS A 252 17.83 -15.28 5.89
CA LYS A 252 16.54 -15.97 5.98
C LYS A 252 15.56 -15.10 6.78
N THR A 253 14.67 -14.43 6.07
CA THR A 253 13.85 -13.34 6.61
C THR A 253 12.37 -13.69 6.60
N ILE A 254 11.69 -13.42 7.72
CA ILE A 254 10.23 -13.50 7.84
C ILE A 254 9.66 -12.12 8.21
N LEU A 255 8.59 -11.72 7.53
CA LEU A 255 7.84 -10.48 7.77
C LEU A 255 6.46 -10.84 8.33
N ILE A 256 6.13 -10.36 9.53
CA ILE A 256 4.88 -10.68 10.24
C ILE A 256 4.05 -9.42 10.41
N ASP A 257 2.77 -9.47 10.03
CA ASP A 257 1.85 -8.36 10.24
C ASP A 257 0.46 -8.84 10.68
N ARG A 258 -0.16 -8.10 11.58
CA ARG A 258 -1.47 -8.45 12.15
C ARG A 258 -2.64 -8.24 11.20
N ARG A 259 -2.48 -7.42 10.15
CA ARG A 259 -3.54 -7.06 9.19
C ARG A 259 -3.16 -7.34 7.76
N GLY A 260 -2.02 -6.80 7.33
CA GLY A 260 -1.55 -6.86 5.96
C GLY A 260 -0.49 -5.81 5.66
N PRO A 261 0.09 -5.82 4.45
CA PRO A 261 1.24 -4.99 4.11
C PRO A 261 0.86 -3.52 3.96
N GLY A 262 1.84 -2.62 4.17
CA GLY A 262 1.75 -1.18 3.92
C GLY A 262 1.50 -0.34 5.16
N GLY A 263 0.96 -0.90 6.24
CA GLY A 263 0.65 -0.17 7.45
C GLY A 263 -0.18 1.09 7.16
N GLN A 264 0.03 2.17 7.90
CA GLN A 264 -0.73 3.41 7.67
C GLN A 264 -0.38 4.11 6.35
N ALA A 265 0.84 3.95 5.84
CA ALA A 265 1.21 4.52 4.55
C ALA A 265 0.44 3.87 3.40
N GLY A 266 0.13 2.57 3.49
CA GLY A 266 -0.64 1.82 2.50
C GLY A 266 -2.03 2.39 2.26
N THR A 267 -2.64 3.01 3.26
CA THR A 267 -3.98 3.63 3.16
C THR A 267 -3.95 5.08 2.64
N SER A 268 -2.76 5.66 2.45
CA SER A 268 -2.63 7.03 1.94
C SER A 268 -3.05 7.10 0.48
N SER A 269 -3.96 8.02 0.16
CA SER A 269 -4.45 8.23 -1.21
C SER A 269 -3.35 8.70 -2.16
N ARG A 270 -2.39 9.49 -1.65
CA ARG A 270 -1.27 10.01 -2.42
C ARG A 270 -0.10 10.38 -1.52
N ILE A 271 1.09 9.89 -1.87
CA ILE A 271 2.36 10.23 -1.27
C ILE A 271 3.11 11.09 -2.28
N GLU A 272 3.22 12.40 -2.04
CA GLU A 272 3.81 13.37 -2.99
C GLU A 272 5.29 13.65 -2.74
N ASN A 273 5.78 13.33 -1.55
CA ASN A 273 7.14 13.65 -1.10
C ASN A 273 8.05 12.41 -0.99
N TYR A 274 7.74 11.34 -1.71
CA TYR A 274 8.63 10.19 -1.84
C TYR A 274 9.50 10.34 -3.09
N LEU A 275 10.81 10.28 -2.90
CA LEU A 275 11.79 10.50 -3.97
C LEU A 275 11.61 9.48 -5.11
N GLY A 276 11.75 9.95 -6.35
CA GLY A 276 11.62 9.13 -7.57
C GLY A 276 10.22 9.13 -8.20
N PHE A 277 9.22 9.75 -7.55
CA PHE A 277 7.84 9.83 -8.05
C PHE A 277 7.39 11.28 -8.20
N PRO A 278 7.73 11.96 -9.31
CA PRO A 278 7.46 13.40 -9.47
C PRO A 278 5.98 13.76 -9.44
N ASN A 279 5.11 12.83 -9.80
CA ASN A 279 3.66 13.00 -9.74
C ASN A 279 3.03 12.42 -8.45
N GLY A 280 3.86 11.97 -7.49
CA GLY A 280 3.39 11.19 -6.35
C GLY A 280 2.90 9.79 -6.76
N LEU A 281 2.60 8.97 -5.76
CA LEU A 281 1.97 7.66 -5.96
C LEU A 281 1.04 7.36 -4.78
N SER A 282 0.11 6.40 -4.97
CA SER A 282 -0.73 5.94 -3.86
C SER A 282 0.08 5.09 -2.86
N GLY A 283 -0.33 5.10 -1.59
CA GLY A 283 0.26 4.22 -0.59
C GLY A 283 0.11 2.75 -0.95
N ALA A 284 -1.02 2.38 -1.54
CA ALA A 284 -1.28 1.02 -2.02
C ALA A 284 -0.32 0.59 -3.15
N ASP A 285 -0.01 1.49 -4.09
CA ASP A 285 0.94 1.20 -5.17
C ASP A 285 2.36 1.04 -4.65
N LEU A 286 2.79 1.91 -3.73
CA LEU A 286 4.09 1.79 -3.08
C LEU A 286 4.21 0.46 -2.34
N THR A 287 3.19 0.09 -1.57
CA THR A 287 3.13 -1.15 -0.80
C THR A 287 3.21 -2.37 -1.69
N ARG A 288 2.43 -2.41 -2.78
CA ARG A 288 2.40 -3.53 -3.73
C ARG A 288 3.77 -3.76 -4.36
N ARG A 289 4.44 -2.69 -4.78
CA ARG A 289 5.79 -2.74 -5.35
C ARG A 289 6.81 -3.24 -4.32
N ALA A 290 6.75 -2.74 -3.08
CA ALA A 290 7.67 -3.14 -2.02
C ALA A 290 7.46 -4.61 -1.60
N LEU A 291 6.21 -5.08 -1.51
CA LEU A 291 5.91 -6.47 -1.20
C LEU A 291 6.39 -7.41 -2.31
N ALA A 292 6.10 -7.08 -3.58
CA ALA A 292 6.58 -7.85 -4.73
C ALA A 292 8.12 -7.92 -4.77
N GLN A 293 8.79 -6.82 -4.40
CA GLN A 293 10.25 -6.78 -4.30
C GLN A 293 10.77 -7.70 -3.17
N ALA A 294 10.16 -7.69 -1.99
CA ALA A 294 10.52 -8.57 -0.88
C ALA A 294 10.30 -10.05 -1.25
N GLN A 295 9.17 -10.37 -1.88
CA GLN A 295 8.85 -11.74 -2.35
C GLN A 295 9.85 -12.24 -3.39
N ARG A 296 10.33 -11.38 -4.30
CA ARG A 296 11.40 -11.72 -5.25
C ARG A 296 12.69 -12.19 -4.56
N PHE A 297 12.95 -11.72 -3.35
CA PHE A 297 14.08 -12.13 -2.51
C PHE A 297 13.71 -13.23 -1.50
N GLU A 298 12.65 -13.99 -1.78
CA GLU A 298 12.22 -15.15 -0.98
C GLU A 298 11.90 -14.82 0.49
N VAL A 299 11.55 -13.56 0.78
CA VAL A 299 11.08 -13.18 2.11
C VAL A 299 9.72 -13.81 2.36
N GLU A 300 9.61 -14.56 3.44
CA GLU A 300 8.34 -15.15 3.86
C GLU A 300 7.45 -14.08 4.50
N PHE A 301 6.18 -14.03 4.10
CA PHE A 301 5.21 -13.07 4.62
C PHE A 301 4.07 -13.77 5.35
N LEU A 302 3.92 -13.44 6.63
CA LEU A 302 2.88 -13.95 7.51
C LEU A 302 1.87 -12.85 7.83
N ALA A 303 0.68 -12.92 7.25
CA ALA A 303 -0.45 -12.05 7.57
C ALA A 303 -1.79 -12.77 7.20
N PRO A 304 -2.87 -12.53 7.93
CA PRO A 304 -2.93 -11.78 9.18
C PRO A 304 -2.42 -12.61 10.37
N GLN A 305 -1.37 -12.14 11.06
CA GLN A 305 -0.84 -12.80 12.25
C GLN A 305 -0.45 -11.78 13.32
N GLU A 306 -1.05 -11.88 14.49
CA GLU A 306 -0.80 -10.98 15.60
C GLU A 306 0.25 -11.56 16.55
N VAL A 307 1.35 -10.84 16.73
CA VAL A 307 2.37 -11.16 17.73
C VAL A 307 1.89 -10.71 19.10
N VAL A 308 1.85 -11.62 20.08
CA VAL A 308 1.40 -11.34 21.44
C VAL A 308 2.52 -11.33 22.46
N SER A 309 3.66 -11.97 22.18
CA SER A 309 4.82 -11.89 23.07
C SER A 309 6.12 -12.19 22.34
N ILE A 310 7.20 -11.66 22.90
CA ILE A 310 8.59 -11.96 22.51
C ILE A 310 9.33 -12.34 23.78
N THR A 311 10.08 -13.43 23.73
CA THR A 311 11.02 -13.82 24.78
C THR A 311 12.39 -14.07 24.19
N SER A 312 13.45 -13.95 25.00
CA SER A 312 14.82 -14.21 24.57
C SER A 312 15.41 -15.38 25.33
N ASP A 313 16.00 -16.35 24.61
CA ASP A 313 16.76 -17.44 25.18
C ASP A 313 18.14 -17.48 24.50
N GLY A 314 19.15 -16.96 25.19
CA GLY A 314 20.47 -16.77 24.62
C GLY A 314 20.45 -15.87 23.38
N GLN A 315 20.94 -16.43 22.26
CA GLN A 315 20.94 -15.73 20.98
C GLN A 315 19.60 -15.81 20.24
N TYR A 316 18.66 -16.64 20.66
CA TYR A 316 17.39 -16.88 20.01
C TYR A 316 16.28 -16.01 20.60
N LYS A 317 15.38 -15.57 19.72
CA LYS A 317 14.20 -14.78 20.05
C LYS A 317 12.98 -15.60 19.65
N HIS A 318 12.13 -15.89 20.63
CA HIS A 318 10.89 -16.64 20.47
C HIS A 318 9.74 -15.65 20.33
N ILE A 319 9.06 -15.69 19.21
CA ILE A 319 7.97 -14.81 18.84
C ILE A 319 6.70 -15.63 18.83
N ARG A 320 5.81 -15.38 19.80
CA ARG A 320 4.53 -16.10 19.91
C ARG A 320 3.40 -15.29 19.29
N MET A 321 2.60 -15.94 18.46
CA MET A 321 1.42 -15.39 17.84
C MET A 321 0.14 -15.68 18.67
N ALA A 322 -0.93 -14.94 18.36
CA ALA A 322 -2.22 -15.07 19.06
C ALA A 322 -2.90 -16.43 18.87
N ASP A 323 -2.63 -17.13 17.75
CA ASP A 323 -3.11 -18.48 17.47
C ASP A 323 -2.32 -19.59 18.23
N GLY A 324 -1.32 -19.19 19.02
CA GLY A 324 -0.46 -20.09 19.79
C GLY A 324 0.75 -20.62 19.02
N SER A 325 0.89 -20.32 17.72
CA SER A 325 2.08 -20.66 16.95
C SER A 325 3.29 -19.82 17.37
N GLU A 326 4.49 -20.32 17.05
CA GLU A 326 5.75 -19.67 17.44
C GLU A 326 6.71 -19.62 16.26
N VAL A 327 7.41 -18.49 16.13
CA VAL A 327 8.53 -18.28 15.22
C VAL A 327 9.78 -18.03 16.03
N VAL A 328 10.90 -18.67 15.64
CA VAL A 328 12.20 -18.44 16.26
C VAL A 328 13.11 -17.69 15.30
N ALA A 329 13.77 -16.64 15.79
CA ALA A 329 14.72 -15.85 15.01
C ALA A 329 15.96 -15.49 15.81
N ARG A 330 17.07 -15.18 15.12
CA ARG A 330 18.31 -14.70 15.76
C ARG A 330 18.26 -13.20 16.04
N ALA A 331 17.59 -12.43 15.17
CA ALA A 331 17.40 -10.99 15.36
C ALA A 331 15.95 -10.58 15.04
N ILE A 332 15.50 -9.46 15.64
CA ILE A 332 14.18 -8.89 15.39
C ILE A 332 14.29 -7.42 15.02
N VAL A 333 13.49 -7.00 14.02
CA VAL A 333 13.18 -5.58 13.77
C VAL A 333 11.73 -5.32 14.13
N LEU A 334 11.51 -4.47 15.14
CA LEU A 334 10.21 -3.96 15.53
C LEU A 334 9.86 -2.75 14.65
N SER A 335 8.90 -2.91 13.77
CA SER A 335 8.40 -1.88 12.85
C SER A 335 6.87 -1.77 12.90
N THR A 336 6.30 -2.01 14.08
CA THR A 336 4.86 -2.05 14.35
C THR A 336 4.16 -0.70 14.14
N GLY A 337 4.94 0.37 13.98
CA GLY A 337 4.43 1.70 13.72
C GLY A 337 3.58 2.24 14.86
N VAL A 338 2.52 2.95 14.46
CA VAL A 338 1.58 3.61 15.38
C VAL A 338 0.14 3.26 14.99
N SER A 339 -0.78 3.31 15.95
CA SER A 339 -2.23 3.25 15.69
C SER A 339 -2.84 4.62 15.86
N TYR A 340 -3.90 4.91 15.13
CA TYR A 340 -4.68 6.13 15.36
C TYR A 340 -5.25 6.15 16.77
N ARG A 341 -5.16 7.32 17.40
CA ARG A 341 -5.86 7.53 18.66
C ARG A 341 -7.35 7.52 18.41
N GLN A 342 -8.08 6.84 19.27
CA GLN A 342 -9.53 6.93 19.26
C GLN A 342 -9.94 8.12 20.13
N LEU A 343 -11.03 8.79 19.75
CA LEU A 343 -11.68 9.74 20.61
C LEU A 343 -12.37 8.96 21.73
N ASP A 344 -12.14 9.37 22.97
CA ASP A 344 -12.84 8.84 24.13
C ASP A 344 -14.25 9.46 24.16
N ASN A 345 -15.12 8.97 23.27
CA ASN A 345 -16.47 9.49 23.09
C ASN A 345 -17.40 8.38 22.58
N GLU A 346 -18.17 7.80 23.50
CA GLU A 346 -19.08 6.69 23.24
C GLU A 346 -20.09 6.99 22.12
N SER A 347 -20.53 8.24 21.98
CA SER A 347 -21.48 8.61 20.94
C SER A 347 -20.89 8.53 19.52
N LEU A 348 -19.59 8.83 19.36
CA LEU A 348 -18.86 8.69 18.11
C LEU A 348 -18.48 7.22 17.85
N GLU A 349 -18.07 6.50 18.90
CA GLU A 349 -17.64 5.11 18.80
C GLU A 349 -18.75 4.20 18.23
N LYS A 350 -20.00 4.46 18.61
CA LYS A 350 -21.19 3.75 18.11
C LYS A 350 -21.29 3.73 16.57
N TYR A 351 -20.79 4.81 15.91
CA TYR A 351 -20.86 4.95 14.45
C TYR A 351 -19.53 4.63 13.76
N THR A 352 -18.58 3.99 14.44
CA THR A 352 -17.34 3.54 13.80
C THR A 352 -17.63 2.52 12.70
N GLY A 353 -17.23 2.82 11.45
CA GLY A 353 -17.60 2.05 10.26
C GLY A 353 -19.00 2.37 9.70
N ALA A 354 -19.79 3.15 10.43
CA ALA A 354 -21.15 3.57 10.04
C ALA A 354 -21.28 5.11 9.97
N GLY A 355 -20.23 5.79 9.51
CA GLY A 355 -20.14 7.24 9.37
C GLY A 355 -18.99 7.87 10.12
N VAL A 356 -18.37 7.18 11.09
CA VAL A 356 -17.15 7.63 11.79
C VAL A 356 -15.98 6.74 11.40
N TYR A 357 -14.87 7.34 10.96
CA TYR A 357 -13.69 6.64 10.48
C TYR A 357 -12.41 7.22 11.05
N TYR A 358 -11.46 6.35 11.39
CA TYR A 358 -10.14 6.75 11.89
C TYR A 358 -9.10 6.59 10.79
N GLY A 359 -8.48 7.70 10.38
CA GLY A 359 -7.44 7.71 9.35
C GLY A 359 -7.96 7.88 7.92
N ALA A 360 -7.25 7.28 6.96
CA ALA A 360 -7.49 7.53 5.55
C ALA A 360 -8.83 6.99 5.06
N ALA A 361 -9.56 7.86 4.37
CA ALA A 361 -10.92 7.67 3.89
C ALA A 361 -11.03 7.13 2.45
N THR A 362 -9.99 6.47 1.93
CA THR A 362 -9.96 6.11 0.49
C THR A 362 -11.01 5.09 0.11
N THR A 363 -11.28 4.12 0.97
CA THR A 363 -12.30 3.09 0.77
C THR A 363 -13.72 3.65 0.88
N GLU A 364 -13.90 4.68 1.70
CA GLU A 364 -15.23 5.20 2.03
C GLU A 364 -15.61 6.48 1.28
N ALA A 365 -14.65 7.15 0.64
CA ALA A 365 -14.87 8.44 -0.03
C ALA A 365 -16.02 8.44 -1.06
N TYR A 366 -16.22 7.31 -1.72
CA TYR A 366 -17.29 7.18 -2.72
C TYR A 366 -18.70 7.25 -2.09
N ALA A 367 -18.88 6.75 -0.87
CA ALA A 367 -20.15 6.78 -0.14
C ALA A 367 -20.59 8.21 0.24
N PHE A 368 -19.63 9.15 0.27
CA PHE A 368 -19.86 10.56 0.62
C PHE A 368 -19.93 11.48 -0.59
N ARG A 369 -20.10 10.94 -1.78
CA ARG A 369 -20.21 11.74 -3.00
C ARG A 369 -21.40 12.67 -2.92
N GLY A 370 -21.14 13.98 -3.09
CA GLY A 370 -22.16 15.03 -3.02
C GLY A 370 -22.73 15.31 -1.62
N LYS A 371 -22.12 14.74 -0.55
CA LYS A 371 -22.53 14.95 0.84
C LYS A 371 -21.47 15.75 1.60
N PRO A 372 -21.84 16.51 2.64
CA PRO A 372 -20.90 17.21 3.51
C PRO A 372 -20.19 16.21 4.43
N VAL A 373 -18.87 16.40 4.64
CA VAL A 373 -18.06 15.60 5.54
C VAL A 373 -17.24 16.44 6.49
N TYR A 374 -16.95 15.89 7.67
CA TYR A 374 -16.18 16.56 8.71
C TYR A 374 -14.86 15.83 8.95
N ILE A 375 -13.80 16.60 9.10
CA ILE A 375 -12.46 16.10 9.43
C ILE A 375 -12.08 16.66 10.80
N VAL A 376 -11.69 15.77 11.71
CA VAL A 376 -11.23 16.14 13.05
C VAL A 376 -9.72 16.03 13.10
N GLY A 377 -9.03 17.17 13.21
CA GLY A 377 -7.56 17.23 13.30
C GLY A 377 -6.95 18.33 12.44
N GLY A 378 -5.77 18.81 12.85
CA GLY A 378 -5.08 19.93 12.21
C GLY A 378 -3.71 19.60 11.62
N GLY A 379 -3.32 18.32 11.54
CA GLY A 379 -2.02 17.92 10.99
C GLY A 379 -2.05 17.59 9.50
N ASN A 380 -0.89 17.28 8.93
CA ASN A 380 -0.75 16.96 7.49
C ASN A 380 -1.67 15.81 7.03
N SER A 381 -1.88 14.80 7.85
CA SER A 381 -2.80 13.69 7.51
C SER A 381 -4.25 14.16 7.35
N ALA A 382 -4.71 15.06 8.21
CA ALA A 382 -6.03 15.69 8.10
C ALA A 382 -6.16 16.51 6.81
N GLY A 383 -5.14 17.32 6.51
CA GLY A 383 -5.09 18.10 5.28
C GLY A 383 -5.10 17.24 4.00
N GLN A 384 -4.32 16.18 3.97
CA GLN A 384 -4.32 15.23 2.85
C GLN A 384 -5.68 14.53 2.69
N GLY A 385 -6.31 14.14 3.81
CA GLY A 385 -7.67 13.60 3.82
C GLY A 385 -8.69 14.59 3.28
N ALA A 386 -8.59 15.88 3.67
CA ALA A 386 -9.45 16.96 3.18
C ALA A 386 -9.32 17.15 1.66
N MET A 387 -8.09 17.23 1.16
CA MET A 387 -7.80 17.37 -0.27
C MET A 387 -8.32 16.16 -1.08
N TYR A 388 -8.28 14.98 -0.50
CA TYR A 388 -8.82 13.79 -1.15
C TYR A 388 -10.34 13.80 -1.21
N LEU A 389 -11.00 14.03 -0.06
CA LEU A 389 -12.46 14.03 0.05
C LEU A 389 -13.10 15.20 -0.72
N SER A 390 -12.42 16.34 -0.84
CA SER A 390 -12.94 17.50 -1.58
C SER A 390 -13.24 17.22 -3.06
N ARG A 391 -12.67 16.16 -3.62
CA ARG A 391 -12.91 15.75 -5.02
C ARG A 391 -14.29 15.13 -5.23
N THR A 392 -14.91 14.63 -4.19
CA THR A 392 -16.17 13.89 -4.25
C THR A 392 -17.25 14.47 -3.34
N ALA A 393 -16.91 14.91 -2.15
CA ALA A 393 -17.83 15.53 -1.20
C ALA A 393 -18.34 16.89 -1.70
N SER A 394 -19.54 17.28 -1.30
CA SER A 394 -20.08 18.62 -1.58
C SER A 394 -19.29 19.70 -0.83
N GLU A 395 -19.00 19.47 0.44
CA GLU A 395 -18.21 20.32 1.32
C GLU A 395 -17.41 19.48 2.28
N VAL A 396 -16.23 19.98 2.64
CA VAL A 396 -15.34 19.37 3.63
C VAL A 396 -15.07 20.40 4.72
N PHE A 397 -15.38 20.05 5.96
CA PHE A 397 -15.16 20.89 7.13
C PHE A 397 -14.01 20.34 7.96
N ILE A 398 -12.92 21.10 8.13
CA ILE A 398 -11.78 20.71 8.98
C ILE A 398 -11.98 21.34 10.36
N CYS A 399 -12.30 20.53 11.36
CA CYS A 399 -12.46 20.94 12.74
C CYS A 399 -11.13 20.90 13.47
N VAL A 400 -10.63 22.03 13.95
CA VAL A 400 -9.39 22.13 14.70
C VAL A 400 -9.62 22.87 16.02
N ARG A 401 -9.03 22.36 17.11
CA ARG A 401 -9.10 22.98 18.44
C ARG A 401 -8.31 24.28 18.56
N ARG A 402 -7.37 24.50 17.65
CA ARG A 402 -6.58 25.73 17.52
C ARG A 402 -7.29 26.75 16.62
N PRO A 403 -6.88 28.02 16.66
CA PRO A 403 -7.50 29.02 15.78
C PRO A 403 -7.37 28.70 14.30
N ASP A 404 -6.28 28.06 13.88
CA ASP A 404 -5.99 27.73 12.48
C ASP A 404 -5.07 26.49 12.34
N LEU A 405 -4.59 26.24 11.11
CA LEU A 405 -3.76 25.09 10.75
C LEU A 405 -2.24 25.36 10.85
N SER A 406 -1.80 26.60 11.07
CA SER A 406 -0.41 27.05 10.86
C SER A 406 0.60 26.35 11.74
N GLU A 407 0.23 25.96 12.96
CA GLU A 407 1.15 25.35 13.93
C GLU A 407 1.44 23.85 13.65
N THR A 408 0.57 23.15 12.92
CA THR A 408 0.62 21.69 12.83
C THR A 408 0.62 21.15 11.41
N MET A 409 0.38 21.99 10.42
CA MET A 409 0.30 21.61 9.00
C MET A 409 1.39 22.32 8.19
N SER A 410 1.93 21.64 7.19
CA SER A 410 2.92 22.23 6.28
C SER A 410 2.28 23.31 5.39
N GLN A 411 3.03 24.40 5.13
CA GLN A 411 2.54 25.56 4.41
C GLN A 411 1.97 25.21 3.02
N TYR A 412 2.64 24.35 2.26
CA TYR A 412 2.16 23.96 0.93
C TYR A 412 0.75 23.35 0.96
N LEU A 413 0.44 22.60 2.02
CA LEU A 413 -0.86 21.95 2.18
C LEU A 413 -1.94 22.96 2.62
N ILE A 414 -1.57 23.90 3.49
CA ILE A 414 -2.43 25.03 3.87
C ILE A 414 -2.80 25.84 2.62
N ASP A 415 -1.83 26.12 1.76
CA ASP A 415 -2.06 26.86 0.51
C ASP A 415 -2.99 26.10 -0.43
N GLN A 416 -2.84 24.77 -0.55
CA GLN A 416 -3.75 23.93 -1.33
C GLN A 416 -5.18 23.97 -0.76
N ILE A 417 -5.33 23.84 0.56
CA ILE A 417 -6.64 23.89 1.25
C ILE A 417 -7.31 25.25 1.00
N ASN A 418 -6.60 26.35 1.19
CA ASN A 418 -7.12 27.71 0.98
C ASN A 418 -7.56 27.97 -0.48
N ASN A 419 -6.93 27.31 -1.44
CA ASN A 419 -7.27 27.40 -2.86
C ASN A 419 -8.35 26.40 -3.30
N THR A 420 -8.90 25.58 -2.39
CA THR A 420 -9.93 24.60 -2.70
C THR A 420 -11.29 25.09 -2.19
N PRO A 421 -12.21 25.49 -3.10
CA PRO A 421 -13.43 26.27 -2.72
C PRO A 421 -14.39 25.55 -1.78
N ASN A 422 -14.42 24.21 -1.79
CA ASN A 422 -15.32 23.40 -0.98
C ASN A 422 -14.67 22.86 0.29
N ILE A 423 -13.49 23.40 0.70
CA ILE A 423 -12.90 23.09 2.00
C ILE A 423 -13.05 24.30 2.92
N ASN A 424 -13.62 24.07 4.10
CA ASN A 424 -13.85 25.08 5.13
C ASN A 424 -13.09 24.70 6.40
N VAL A 425 -12.24 25.59 6.91
CA VAL A 425 -11.53 25.40 8.18
C VAL A 425 -12.34 26.00 9.32
N LEU A 426 -12.70 25.19 10.29
CA LEU A 426 -13.41 25.58 11.50
C LEU A 426 -12.40 25.59 12.67
N GLY A 427 -11.83 26.77 12.94
CA GLY A 427 -10.92 26.99 14.07
C GLY A 427 -11.67 26.99 15.40
N CYS A 428 -10.95 26.75 16.49
CA CYS A 428 -11.48 26.67 17.87
C CYS A 428 -12.71 25.74 17.97
N THR A 429 -12.77 24.67 17.15
CA THR A 429 -13.97 23.83 17.02
C THR A 429 -13.66 22.36 17.30
N GLU A 430 -14.49 21.70 18.10
CA GLU A 430 -14.42 20.27 18.41
C GLU A 430 -15.73 19.57 18.11
N VAL A 431 -15.67 18.31 17.66
CA VAL A 431 -16.82 17.41 17.54
C VAL A 431 -17.02 16.74 18.88
N VAL A 432 -18.09 17.07 19.60
CA VAL A 432 -18.33 16.63 20.99
C VAL A 432 -19.41 15.56 21.12
N ALA A 433 -20.25 15.37 20.12
CA ALA A 433 -21.24 14.30 20.11
C ALA A 433 -21.62 13.92 18.67
N ALA A 434 -22.18 12.72 18.52
CA ALA A 434 -22.74 12.20 17.29
C ALA A 434 -24.12 11.60 17.55
N SER A 435 -24.99 11.67 16.57
CA SER A 435 -26.33 11.08 16.62
C SER A 435 -26.78 10.57 15.25
N GLY A 436 -27.67 9.60 15.25
CA GLY A 436 -28.25 8.92 14.10
C GLY A 436 -28.96 7.66 14.53
N ASP A 437 -29.56 6.95 13.61
CA ASP A 437 -30.18 5.64 13.89
C ASP A 437 -29.19 4.49 13.65
N GLN A 438 -29.12 3.95 12.45
CA GLN A 438 -28.16 2.90 12.06
C GLN A 438 -26.83 3.47 11.56
N GLN A 439 -26.84 4.72 11.08
CA GLN A 439 -25.69 5.45 10.59
C GLN A 439 -25.64 6.83 11.22
N LEU A 440 -24.51 7.52 11.03
CA LEU A 440 -24.32 8.89 11.45
C LEU A 440 -25.20 9.84 10.59
N ASP A 441 -26.02 10.67 11.27
CA ASP A 441 -26.86 11.67 10.62
C ASP A 441 -26.51 13.10 11.04
N CYS A 442 -25.96 13.27 12.24
CA CYS A 442 -25.70 14.58 12.81
C CYS A 442 -24.50 14.54 13.77
N VAL A 443 -23.74 15.63 13.81
CA VAL A 443 -22.72 15.87 14.85
C VAL A 443 -23.00 17.16 15.59
N THR A 444 -22.60 17.18 16.86
CA THR A 444 -22.59 18.40 17.68
C THR A 444 -21.19 18.99 17.64
N LEU A 445 -21.07 20.19 17.11
CA LEU A 445 -19.86 21.00 17.15
C LEU A 445 -19.91 21.92 18.36
N GLU A 446 -18.79 22.03 19.09
CA GLU A 446 -18.62 23.00 20.17
C GLU A 446 -17.48 23.97 19.80
N ASN A 447 -17.75 25.27 19.93
CA ASN A 447 -16.70 26.28 19.88
C ASN A 447 -15.97 26.31 21.22
N MET A 448 -14.65 26.07 21.21
CA MET A 448 -13.85 25.92 22.44
C MET A 448 -13.65 27.22 23.23
N ASP A 449 -13.82 28.39 22.57
CA ASP A 449 -13.66 29.68 23.21
C ASP A 449 -14.98 30.18 23.82
N THR A 450 -16.11 29.96 23.13
CA THR A 450 -17.42 30.45 23.56
C THR A 450 -18.28 29.41 24.24
N HIS A 451 -17.91 28.11 24.13
CA HIS A 451 -18.70 26.94 24.56
C HIS A 451 -20.09 26.84 23.89
N GLU A 452 -20.27 27.55 22.80
CA GLU A 452 -21.49 27.48 21.99
C GLU A 452 -21.52 26.11 21.24
N ARG A 453 -22.66 25.42 21.38
CA ARG A 453 -22.89 24.13 20.70
C ARG A 453 -23.88 24.28 19.57
N ARG A 454 -23.59 23.66 18.45
CA ARG A 454 -24.50 23.60 17.31
C ARG A 454 -24.57 22.19 16.74
N ASN A 455 -25.78 21.72 16.44
CA ASN A 455 -25.99 20.48 15.74
C ASN A 455 -25.96 20.74 14.24
N VAL A 456 -25.16 19.96 13.52
CA VAL A 456 -25.01 20.07 12.07
C VAL A 456 -25.23 18.72 11.40
N PRO A 457 -25.92 18.66 10.25
CA PRO A 457 -26.03 17.43 9.49
C PRO A 457 -24.62 16.93 9.10
N ALA A 458 -24.35 15.65 9.32
CA ALA A 458 -23.06 15.04 9.00
C ALA A 458 -23.27 13.59 8.60
N CYS A 459 -22.89 13.26 7.38
CA CYS A 459 -22.94 11.88 6.91
C CYS A 459 -21.63 11.14 7.19
N GLY A 460 -20.50 11.87 7.34
CA GLY A 460 -19.19 11.28 7.59
C GLY A 460 -18.29 12.17 8.45
N VAL A 461 -17.60 11.55 9.41
CA VAL A 461 -16.57 12.14 10.25
C VAL A 461 -15.28 11.33 10.10
N PHE A 462 -14.21 12.01 9.73
CA PHE A 462 -12.89 11.41 9.54
C PHE A 462 -11.92 11.94 10.58
N ILE A 463 -11.38 11.08 11.45
CA ILE A 463 -10.65 11.46 12.64
C ILE A 463 -9.16 11.28 12.45
N PHE A 464 -8.39 12.40 12.57
CA PHE A 464 -6.94 12.46 12.42
C PHE A 464 -6.28 13.15 13.61
N ILE A 465 -6.52 12.67 14.83
CA ILE A 465 -6.05 13.27 16.09
C ILE A 465 -4.69 12.76 16.57
N GLY A 466 -3.91 12.22 15.66
CA GLY A 466 -2.60 11.65 15.94
C GLY A 466 -2.66 10.16 16.25
N ALA A 467 -1.52 9.63 16.69
CA ALA A 467 -1.34 8.20 16.86
C ALA A 467 -0.55 7.88 18.14
N LYS A 468 -0.69 6.64 18.61
CA LYS A 468 0.12 6.06 19.68
C LYS A 468 0.93 4.88 19.15
N PRO A 469 2.15 4.62 19.66
CA PRO A 469 2.93 3.47 19.24
C PRO A 469 2.25 2.15 19.67
N LEU A 470 2.38 1.12 18.83
CA LEU A 470 1.85 -0.22 19.10
C LEU A 470 2.88 -1.04 19.86
N THR A 471 3.10 -0.71 21.14
CA THR A 471 4.14 -1.30 21.97
C THR A 471 3.63 -1.89 23.30
N ASP A 472 2.33 -1.80 23.59
CA ASP A 472 1.76 -2.21 24.88
C ASP A 472 1.87 -3.74 25.10
N TRP A 473 1.84 -4.53 24.01
CA TRP A 473 1.98 -5.98 24.02
C TRP A 473 3.42 -6.49 24.27
N ILE A 474 4.43 -5.60 24.14
CA ILE A 474 5.83 -5.98 24.31
C ILE A 474 6.14 -6.08 25.81
N ALA A 475 6.20 -7.32 26.28
CA ALA A 475 6.49 -7.65 27.69
C ALA A 475 8.00 -7.64 28.03
N LEU A 476 8.88 -7.51 27.02
CA LEU A 476 10.32 -7.35 27.24
C LEU A 476 10.64 -6.04 27.95
N ASP A 477 11.70 -6.04 28.76
CA ASP A 477 12.25 -4.84 29.40
C ASP A 477 12.89 -3.89 28.36
N ILE A 478 12.07 -3.37 27.46
CA ILE A 478 12.47 -2.39 26.44
C ILE A 478 12.18 -0.98 26.98
N ILE A 479 13.20 -0.11 26.96
CA ILE A 479 13.06 1.29 27.37
C ILE A 479 12.14 2.01 26.39
N LYS A 480 11.07 2.60 26.94
CA LYS A 480 10.10 3.41 26.22
C LYS A 480 10.07 4.83 26.78
N ASP A 481 9.79 5.79 25.93
CA ASP A 481 9.54 7.17 26.38
C ASP A 481 8.19 7.27 27.11
N PRO A 482 7.86 8.41 27.75
CA PRO A 482 6.58 8.60 28.46
C PRO A 482 5.33 8.45 27.58
N LYS A 483 5.48 8.46 26.25
CA LYS A 483 4.39 8.27 25.28
C LYS A 483 4.32 6.83 24.74
N GLY A 484 5.23 5.95 25.18
CA GLY A 484 5.29 4.55 24.79
C GLY A 484 6.18 4.25 23.57
N PHE A 485 6.88 5.23 22.98
CA PHE A 485 7.80 5.01 21.86
C PHE A 485 9.09 4.34 22.33
N ILE A 486 9.63 3.44 21.51
CA ILE A 486 10.83 2.67 21.84
C ILE A 486 12.09 3.54 21.72
N ALA A 487 12.85 3.66 22.81
CA ALA A 487 14.16 4.30 22.79
C ALA A 487 15.23 3.36 22.19
N THR A 488 16.13 3.90 21.36
CA THR A 488 17.16 3.13 20.67
C THR A 488 18.53 3.81 20.75
N GLY A 489 19.59 3.02 20.59
CA GLY A 489 20.95 3.51 20.47
C GLY A 489 21.39 4.35 21.65
N ARG A 490 22.14 5.41 21.38
CA ARG A 490 22.68 6.31 22.40
C ARG A 490 21.62 7.12 23.16
N ASP A 491 20.42 7.30 22.56
CA ASP A 491 19.34 8.03 23.21
C ASP A 491 18.85 7.33 24.48
N MET A 492 19.02 6.01 24.57
CA MET A 492 18.73 5.25 25.78
C MET A 492 19.53 5.72 27.00
N GLY A 493 20.71 6.31 26.79
CA GLY A 493 21.52 6.86 27.86
C GLY A 493 20.87 7.99 28.68
N ARG A 494 19.77 8.56 28.18
CA ARG A 494 18.95 9.56 28.89
C ARG A 494 18.07 8.95 29.98
N TYR A 495 17.88 7.61 29.97
CA TYR A 495 17.03 6.89 30.90
C TYR A 495 17.87 6.21 31.98
N ALA A 496 17.49 6.40 33.25
CA ALA A 496 18.25 5.88 34.40
C ALA A 496 18.34 4.35 34.42
N GLU A 497 17.36 3.69 33.81
CA GLU A 497 17.25 2.23 33.71
C GLU A 497 18.31 1.65 32.75
N PHE A 498 18.78 2.41 31.77
CA PHE A 498 19.68 1.92 30.72
C PHE A 498 20.89 1.17 31.28
N ARG A 499 21.58 1.74 32.26
CA ARG A 499 22.76 1.11 32.90
C ARG A 499 22.44 -0.20 33.64
N LYS A 500 21.18 -0.43 33.99
CA LYS A 500 20.75 -1.64 34.68
C LYS A 500 20.42 -2.77 33.71
N VAL A 501 19.88 -2.43 32.53
CA VAL A 501 19.39 -3.42 31.53
C VAL A 501 20.44 -3.74 30.48
N TRP A 502 21.24 -2.76 30.03
CA TRP A 502 22.30 -2.99 29.04
C TRP A 502 23.51 -3.68 29.67
N ARG A 503 23.74 -4.95 29.33
CA ARG A 503 24.81 -5.79 29.89
C ARG A 503 25.96 -6.06 28.92
N GLN A 504 25.88 -5.55 27.67
CA GLN A 504 26.90 -5.77 26.65
C GLN A 504 28.14 -4.89 26.92
N LYS A 505 29.32 -5.40 26.51
CA LYS A 505 30.58 -4.65 26.61
C LYS A 505 30.70 -3.53 25.56
N ARG A 506 29.89 -3.61 24.49
CA ARG A 506 29.80 -2.59 23.44
C ARG A 506 28.68 -1.60 23.70
N GLU A 507 28.71 -0.46 23.03
CA GLU A 507 27.56 0.43 22.94
C GLU A 507 26.45 -0.20 22.06
N PRO A 508 25.17 0.12 22.29
CA PRO A 508 24.10 -0.32 21.41
C PRO A 508 24.25 0.31 20.03
N TYR A 509 23.90 -0.43 18.99
CA TYR A 509 23.79 0.11 17.64
C TYR A 509 22.70 1.17 17.56
N LEU A 510 22.75 2.05 16.56
CA LEU A 510 21.88 3.24 16.47
C LEU A 510 20.38 2.93 16.61
N LEU A 511 19.92 1.84 16.01
CA LEU A 511 18.51 1.42 16.07
C LEU A 511 18.28 0.23 17.02
N GLU A 512 19.28 -0.22 17.74
CA GLU A 512 19.17 -1.32 18.70
C GLU A 512 18.48 -0.85 19.98
N THR A 513 17.58 -1.67 20.49
CA THR A 513 16.91 -1.46 21.78
C THR A 513 17.84 -1.87 22.92
N CYS A 514 17.41 -1.74 24.18
CA CYS A 514 18.19 -2.24 25.32
C CYS A 514 18.16 -3.78 25.44
N SER A 515 17.45 -4.49 24.57
CA SER A 515 17.51 -5.96 24.43
C SER A 515 18.36 -6.30 23.20
N PRO A 516 19.58 -6.89 23.37
CA PRO A 516 20.50 -7.14 22.26
C PRO A 516 19.90 -7.99 21.15
N GLY A 517 20.11 -7.57 19.88
CA GLY A 517 19.56 -8.25 18.71
C GLY A 517 18.11 -7.89 18.42
N ILE A 518 17.51 -7.00 19.19
CA ILE A 518 16.17 -6.43 18.92
C ILE A 518 16.34 -4.96 18.54
N PHE A 519 15.94 -4.63 17.32
CA PHE A 519 16.01 -3.29 16.73
C PHE A 519 14.62 -2.69 16.61
N ALA A 520 14.52 -1.37 16.56
CA ALA A 520 13.26 -0.68 16.26
C ALA A 520 13.47 0.31 15.12
N ALA A 521 12.53 0.38 14.18
CA ALA A 521 12.59 1.24 13.01
C ALA A 521 11.22 1.82 12.65
N GLY A 522 11.22 3.04 12.11
CA GLY A 522 10.00 3.77 11.75
C GLY A 522 9.28 4.36 12.95
N ASP A 523 8.00 4.63 12.77
CA ASP A 523 7.19 5.47 13.68
C ASP A 523 7.01 4.89 15.10
N VAL A 524 7.34 3.64 15.33
CA VAL A 524 7.35 3.01 16.67
C VAL A 524 8.50 3.54 17.56
N ARG A 525 9.53 4.11 16.95
CA ARG A 525 10.76 4.56 17.61
C ARG A 525 10.62 5.98 18.16
N ALA A 526 11.14 6.22 19.37
CA ALA A 526 11.24 7.55 19.96
C ALA A 526 12.10 8.49 19.08
N GLY A 527 11.57 9.66 18.76
CA GLY A 527 12.23 10.64 17.90
C GLY A 527 12.25 10.29 16.42
N ALA A 528 11.46 9.31 15.97
CA ALA A 528 11.29 9.03 14.55
C ALA A 528 10.65 10.22 13.82
N MET A 529 11.08 10.44 12.60
CA MET A 529 10.46 11.40 11.72
C MET A 529 9.30 10.69 10.98
N ASN A 530 8.06 11.08 11.26
CA ASN A 530 6.85 10.44 10.71
C ASN A 530 6.72 10.71 9.20
N ARG A 531 7.60 10.10 8.41
CA ARG A 531 7.65 10.19 6.95
C ARG A 531 8.00 8.84 6.35
N VAL A 532 7.36 8.50 5.25
CA VAL A 532 7.60 7.23 4.54
C VAL A 532 9.09 7.04 4.20
N ALA A 533 9.74 8.07 3.64
CA ALA A 533 11.15 8.00 3.27
C ALA A 533 12.07 7.75 4.49
N SER A 534 11.79 8.39 5.64
CA SER A 534 12.55 8.15 6.88
C SER A 534 12.36 6.74 7.40
N ALA A 535 11.12 6.25 7.40
CA ALA A 535 10.81 4.88 7.83
C ALA A 535 11.52 3.84 6.95
N VAL A 536 11.51 4.03 5.62
CA VAL A 536 12.25 3.19 4.65
C VAL A 536 13.75 3.21 4.94
N GLY A 537 14.33 4.40 5.16
CA GLY A 537 15.77 4.54 5.48
C GLY A 537 16.14 3.86 6.80
N GLU A 538 15.30 3.97 7.84
CA GLU A 538 15.55 3.29 9.11
C GLU A 538 15.42 1.76 8.97
N GLY A 539 14.44 1.26 8.20
CA GLY A 539 14.30 -0.17 7.92
C GLY A 539 15.54 -0.76 7.26
N ALA A 540 16.03 -0.11 6.21
CA ALA A 540 17.27 -0.49 5.52
C ALA A 540 18.49 -0.45 6.47
N MET A 541 18.62 0.61 7.25
CA MET A 541 19.72 0.79 8.21
C MET A 541 19.69 -0.29 9.31
N ALA A 542 18.49 -0.69 9.78
CA ALA A 542 18.35 -1.73 10.80
C ALA A 542 18.98 -3.05 10.34
N VAL A 543 18.81 -3.44 9.07
CA VAL A 543 19.41 -4.66 8.52
C VAL A 543 20.93 -4.62 8.55
N SER A 544 21.55 -3.48 8.24
CA SER A 544 23.01 -3.32 8.38
C SER A 544 23.50 -3.56 9.81
N PHE A 545 22.73 -3.18 10.82
CA PHE A 545 23.06 -3.47 12.21
C PHE A 545 22.73 -4.91 12.62
N VAL A 546 21.70 -5.52 12.03
CA VAL A 546 21.43 -6.96 12.19
C VAL A 546 22.63 -7.79 11.73
N HIS A 547 23.21 -7.50 10.56
CA HIS A 547 24.42 -8.20 10.09
C HIS A 547 25.56 -8.10 11.07
N LYS A 548 25.82 -6.91 11.62
CA LYS A 548 26.87 -6.71 12.63
C LYS A 548 26.60 -7.54 13.90
N TYR A 549 25.35 -7.51 14.36
CA TYR A 549 24.93 -8.31 15.52
C TYR A 549 25.10 -9.82 15.28
N LEU A 550 24.67 -10.33 14.12
CA LEU A 550 24.78 -11.75 13.76
C LEU A 550 26.23 -12.20 13.61
N ALA A 551 27.13 -11.32 13.17
CA ALA A 551 28.57 -11.62 13.05
C ALA A 551 29.30 -11.68 14.40
N GLU A 552 28.74 -11.07 15.45
CA GLU A 552 29.29 -11.07 16.81
C GLU A 552 28.76 -12.23 17.67
N ASN A 553 27.65 -12.89 17.27
CA ASN A 553 26.93 -13.92 18.01
C ASN A 553 26.65 -15.16 17.12
#